data_3fb1ef0803380f3f1f939909ef13678f
#
_entry.id   3fb1ef0803380f3f1f939909ef13678f
#
_cell.length_a   1.000
_cell.length_b   1.000
_cell.length_c   1.000
_cell.angle_alpha   90.00
_cell.angle_beta   90.00
_cell.angle_gamma   90.00
#
_symmetry.space_group_name_H-M   'P 1'
#
loop_
_entity.id
_entity.type
_entity.pdbx_description
1 polymer ?
#
loop_
_entity_poly.entity_id
_entity_poly.type
_entity_poly.pdbx_seq_one_letter_code
_entity_poly.pdbx_strand_id
1 'polypeptide(L)'
;MIQTLLLTGENNHDWRRSAPFCRDLLMRTGKFAVDLTETPDAALADAARLDRYGLFFIDYNGRMWSDRAKANFEAAVRAGAGVVILHASNNGFEGWIEYESMVALAWRAGTGHGQYHEFKVTITDHEHPVTRGLADFSTWDELYHRLAPVPPPGVPYHVLATAYSAPETGGTGQHEPMMLALSYGRGRIFHQILGHVWPGDPSKDKGSTMTSLENPGFQATLLRGAEWAATGAVAGE
;
A
#
# COMPACT_ATOMS: atom_id res chain seq x y z
N MET A 1 -10.50 14.97 -12.10
CA MET A 1 -9.52 13.86 -11.97
C MET A 1 -8.68 14.09 -10.72
N ILE A 2 -8.43 13.03 -9.96
CA ILE A 2 -7.59 13.04 -8.76
C ILE A 2 -6.13 13.13 -9.21
N GLN A 3 -5.47 14.25 -8.91
CA GLN A 3 -4.04 14.40 -9.19
C GLN A 3 -3.25 13.53 -8.21
N THR A 4 -2.47 12.60 -8.73
CA THR A 4 -1.77 11.59 -7.95
C THR A 4 -0.27 11.67 -8.21
N LEU A 5 0.55 11.65 -7.16
CA LEU A 5 2.00 11.48 -7.26
C LEU A 5 2.38 10.07 -6.82
N LEU A 6 2.84 9.25 -7.76
CA LEU A 6 3.36 7.91 -7.49
C LEU A 6 4.86 8.00 -7.23
N LEU A 7 5.26 7.61 -6.02
CA LEU A 7 6.61 7.68 -5.49
C LEU A 7 7.26 6.29 -5.56
N THR A 8 8.33 6.15 -6.34
CA THR A 8 9.05 4.89 -6.56
C THR A 8 10.55 5.15 -6.79
N GLY A 9 11.32 4.18 -7.28
CA GLY A 9 12.74 4.34 -7.64
C GLY A 9 13.68 3.45 -6.83
N GLU A 10 13.36 3.17 -5.58
CA GLU A 10 14.11 2.22 -4.73
C GLU A 10 13.13 1.35 -3.95
N ASN A 11 13.18 0.04 -4.19
CA ASN A 11 12.37 -0.96 -3.50
C ASN A 11 13.10 -2.31 -3.60
N ASN A 12 13.00 -3.15 -2.56
CA ASN A 12 13.52 -4.52 -2.60
C ASN A 12 12.66 -5.48 -3.45
N HIS A 13 11.52 -4.99 -3.94
CA HIS A 13 10.66 -5.65 -4.92
C HIS A 13 10.86 -5.05 -6.32
N ASP A 14 10.28 -5.66 -7.36
CA ASP A 14 10.42 -5.17 -8.73
C ASP A 14 9.51 -3.98 -9.03
N TRP A 15 9.85 -2.84 -8.45
CA TRP A 15 9.15 -1.57 -8.64
C TRP A 15 9.10 -1.11 -10.11
N ARG A 16 10.06 -1.56 -10.93
CA ARG A 16 10.06 -1.25 -12.38
C ARG A 16 8.90 -1.89 -13.11
N ARG A 17 8.26 -2.89 -12.50
CA ARG A 17 7.04 -3.54 -12.99
C ARG A 17 5.81 -3.08 -12.23
N SER A 18 5.85 -3.07 -10.90
CA SER A 18 4.68 -2.70 -10.06
C SER A 18 4.27 -1.24 -10.24
N ALA A 19 5.22 -0.29 -10.21
CA ALA A 19 4.88 1.13 -10.28
C ALA A 19 4.21 1.54 -11.60
N PRO A 20 4.73 1.21 -12.80
CA PRO A 20 4.02 1.51 -14.05
C PRO A 20 2.70 0.76 -14.17
N PHE A 21 2.60 -0.49 -13.66
CA PHE A 21 1.34 -1.22 -13.64
C PHE A 21 0.28 -0.48 -12.81
N CYS A 22 0.61 -0.07 -11.57
CA CYS A 22 -0.30 0.67 -10.71
C CYS A 22 -0.70 2.03 -11.30
N ARG A 23 0.24 2.77 -11.90
CA ARG A 23 -0.05 4.00 -12.64
C ARG A 23 -1.10 3.74 -13.73
N ASP A 24 -0.86 2.77 -14.59
CA ASP A 24 -1.72 2.49 -15.72
C ASP A 24 -3.09 1.95 -15.27
N LEU A 25 -3.12 1.17 -14.19
CA LEU A 25 -4.35 0.70 -13.57
C LEU A 25 -5.21 1.88 -13.08
N LEU A 26 -4.63 2.82 -12.35
CA LEU A 26 -5.32 4.02 -11.87
C LEU A 26 -5.83 4.88 -13.06
N MET A 27 -4.98 5.15 -14.03
CA MET A 27 -5.32 6.01 -15.17
C MET A 27 -6.41 5.42 -16.06
N ARG A 28 -6.48 4.10 -16.23
CA ARG A 28 -7.54 3.42 -17.02
C ARG A 28 -8.95 3.68 -16.50
N THR A 29 -9.10 4.05 -15.23
CA THR A 29 -10.43 4.39 -14.68
C THR A 29 -10.97 5.73 -15.16
N GLY A 30 -10.13 6.59 -15.72
CA GLY A 30 -10.47 7.98 -16.03
C GLY A 30 -10.64 8.89 -14.80
N LYS A 31 -10.52 8.35 -13.59
CA LYS A 31 -10.66 9.10 -12.33
C LYS A 31 -9.35 9.77 -11.89
N PHE A 32 -8.20 9.22 -12.28
CA PHE A 32 -6.87 9.65 -11.81
C PHE A 32 -6.02 10.20 -12.95
N ALA A 33 -5.23 11.23 -12.62
CA ALA A 33 -4.10 11.70 -13.42
C ALA A 33 -2.83 11.46 -12.60
N VAL A 34 -1.92 10.62 -13.09
CA VAL A 34 -0.80 10.11 -12.29
C VAL A 34 0.53 10.61 -12.85
N ASP A 35 1.23 11.40 -12.05
CA ASP A 35 2.66 11.67 -12.22
C ASP A 35 3.45 10.59 -11.48
N LEU A 36 4.41 9.95 -12.15
CA LEU A 36 5.32 8.97 -11.54
C LEU A 36 6.70 9.61 -11.40
N THR A 37 7.34 9.43 -10.24
CA THR A 37 8.71 9.86 -10.00
C THR A 37 9.56 8.74 -9.40
N GLU A 38 10.77 8.59 -9.95
CA GLU A 38 11.80 7.68 -9.41
C GLU A 38 12.76 8.40 -8.45
N THR A 39 12.51 9.68 -8.21
CA THR A 39 13.29 10.53 -7.30
C THR A 39 12.39 11.21 -6.27
N PRO A 40 11.76 10.42 -5.35
CA PRO A 40 10.78 10.95 -4.39
C PRO A 40 11.28 12.13 -3.58
N ASP A 41 12.51 12.04 -3.09
CA ASP A 41 13.11 13.11 -2.27
C ASP A 41 13.10 14.45 -2.98
N ALA A 42 13.57 14.50 -4.22
CA ALA A 42 13.61 15.72 -5.02
C ALA A 42 12.20 16.23 -5.35
N ALA A 43 11.27 15.33 -5.67
CA ALA A 43 9.89 15.69 -5.99
C ALA A 43 9.15 16.27 -4.79
N LEU A 44 9.38 15.74 -3.60
CA LEU A 44 8.75 16.18 -2.34
C LEU A 44 9.42 17.42 -1.75
N ALA A 45 10.66 17.75 -2.13
CA ALA A 45 11.36 18.93 -1.63
C ALA A 45 10.74 20.26 -2.12
N ASP A 46 9.93 20.25 -3.16
CA ASP A 46 9.20 21.41 -3.71
C ASP A 46 7.75 21.47 -3.19
N ALA A 47 7.55 22.16 -2.06
CA ALA A 47 6.25 22.25 -1.41
C ALA A 47 5.15 22.83 -2.33
N ALA A 48 5.47 23.85 -3.14
CA ALA A 48 4.49 24.49 -4.02
C ALA A 48 3.96 23.56 -5.10
N ARG A 49 4.74 22.56 -5.47
CA ARG A 49 4.33 21.52 -6.41
C ARG A 49 3.36 20.51 -5.80
N LEU A 50 3.41 20.31 -4.47
CA LEU A 50 2.62 19.28 -3.79
C LEU A 50 1.15 19.67 -3.61
N ASP A 51 0.81 20.94 -3.56
CA ASP A 51 -0.56 21.42 -3.32
C ASP A 51 -1.59 20.95 -4.36
N ARG A 52 -1.12 20.53 -5.54
CA ARG A 52 -1.99 19.99 -6.59
C ARG A 52 -2.38 18.53 -6.39
N TYR A 53 -1.63 17.76 -5.56
CA TYR A 53 -1.88 16.34 -5.41
C TYR A 53 -2.88 16.06 -4.30
N GLY A 54 -3.97 15.38 -4.67
CA GLY A 54 -4.94 14.84 -3.73
C GLY A 54 -4.57 13.45 -3.22
N LEU A 55 -3.58 12.80 -3.85
CA LEU A 55 -3.14 11.45 -3.50
C LEU A 55 -1.65 11.26 -3.69
N PHE A 56 -1.00 10.67 -2.70
CA PHE A 56 0.34 10.09 -2.80
C PHE A 56 0.22 8.57 -2.84
N PHE A 57 0.84 7.95 -3.83
CA PHE A 57 0.91 6.50 -3.95
C PHE A 57 2.36 6.07 -3.72
N ILE A 58 2.62 5.22 -2.71
CA ILE A 58 3.96 4.85 -2.29
C ILE A 58 4.24 3.40 -2.68
N ASP A 59 5.19 3.21 -3.61
CA ASP A 59 5.82 1.95 -3.98
C ASP A 59 7.34 2.11 -3.81
N TYR A 60 7.75 2.36 -2.57
CA TYR A 60 9.12 2.74 -2.21
C TYR A 60 9.47 2.29 -0.80
N ASN A 61 10.64 1.67 -0.61
CA ASN A 61 11.22 1.38 0.71
C ASN A 61 12.75 1.57 0.73
N GLY A 62 13.25 2.47 -0.11
CA GLY A 62 14.66 2.78 -0.24
C GLY A 62 15.17 3.73 0.82
N ARG A 63 16.13 4.57 0.43
CA ARG A 63 16.78 5.51 1.35
C ARG A 63 15.80 6.49 1.99
N MET A 64 16.09 6.86 3.23
CA MET A 64 15.36 7.89 3.96
C MET A 64 15.35 9.20 3.18
N TRP A 65 14.20 9.86 3.09
CA TRP A 65 14.08 11.17 2.47
C TRP A 65 14.67 12.26 3.34
N SER A 66 15.06 13.37 2.72
CA SER A 66 15.57 14.56 3.44
C SER A 66 14.50 15.13 4.38
N ASP A 67 14.94 15.84 5.41
CA ASP A 67 14.00 16.46 6.37
C ASP A 67 13.04 17.42 5.70
N ARG A 68 13.47 18.11 4.64
CA ARG A 68 12.60 18.97 3.84
C ARG A 68 11.51 18.18 3.10
N ALA A 69 11.88 17.09 2.45
CA ALA A 69 10.93 16.23 1.74
C ALA A 69 9.93 15.60 2.71
N LYS A 70 10.42 15.10 3.86
CA LYS A 70 9.57 14.56 4.93
C LYS A 70 8.56 15.60 5.43
N ALA A 71 9.05 16.79 5.82
CA ALA A 71 8.18 17.85 6.35
C ALA A 71 7.10 18.29 5.35
N ASN A 72 7.44 18.43 4.08
CA ASN A 72 6.49 18.79 3.03
C ASN A 72 5.43 17.69 2.80
N PHE A 73 5.87 16.42 2.75
CA PHE A 73 4.95 15.28 2.62
C PHE A 73 3.99 15.20 3.81
N GLU A 74 4.51 15.28 5.03
CA GLU A 74 3.70 15.29 6.25
C GLU A 74 2.68 16.43 6.25
N ALA A 75 3.10 17.64 5.88
CA ALA A 75 2.22 18.80 5.82
C ALA A 75 1.08 18.58 4.81
N ALA A 76 1.38 18.05 3.62
CA ALA A 76 0.38 17.77 2.60
C ALA A 76 -0.64 16.71 3.08
N VAL A 77 -0.18 15.63 3.72
CA VAL A 77 -1.07 14.60 4.25
C VAL A 77 -1.89 15.13 5.42
N ARG A 78 -1.29 15.86 6.37
CA ARG A 78 -2.02 16.52 7.47
C ARG A 78 -3.07 17.50 6.96
N ALA A 79 -2.83 18.14 5.82
CA ALA A 79 -3.77 19.05 5.16
C ALA A 79 -4.91 18.33 4.44
N GLY A 80 -4.85 17.00 4.26
CA GLY A 80 -5.96 16.21 3.72
C GLY A 80 -5.65 15.40 2.47
N ALA A 81 -4.43 15.45 1.94
CA ALA A 81 -4.03 14.53 0.87
C ALA A 81 -4.11 13.08 1.34
N GLY A 82 -4.60 12.20 0.47
CA GLY A 82 -4.65 10.77 0.74
C GLY A 82 -3.29 10.09 0.52
N VAL A 83 -3.13 8.90 1.11
CA VAL A 83 -1.95 8.07 0.88
C VAL A 83 -2.38 6.63 0.60
N VAL A 84 -1.78 6.01 -0.42
CA VAL A 84 -1.75 4.56 -0.60
C VAL A 84 -0.36 4.06 -0.26
N ILE A 85 -0.27 3.07 0.62
CA ILE A 85 0.97 2.36 0.95
C ILE A 85 0.85 0.96 0.35
N LEU A 86 1.72 0.64 -0.60
CA LEU A 86 1.70 -0.63 -1.29
C LEU A 86 2.73 -1.58 -0.70
N HIS A 87 2.27 -2.76 -0.23
CA HIS A 87 3.07 -3.94 0.11
C HIS A 87 4.35 -3.59 0.89
N ALA A 88 5.51 -3.85 0.30
CA ALA A 88 6.82 -3.66 0.91
C ALA A 88 7.16 -2.21 1.29
N SER A 89 6.36 -1.24 0.86
CA SER A 89 6.54 0.15 1.33
C SER A 89 6.36 0.28 2.84
N ASN A 90 5.71 -0.70 3.48
CA ASN A 90 5.60 -0.77 4.94
C ASN A 90 6.92 -1.12 5.66
N ASN A 91 7.95 -1.55 4.93
CA ASN A 91 9.28 -1.78 5.46
C ASN A 91 10.14 -0.51 5.52
N GLY A 92 9.76 0.52 4.77
CA GLY A 92 10.51 1.76 4.66
C GLY A 92 10.60 2.58 5.96
N PHE A 93 11.62 3.42 6.02
CA PHE A 93 11.75 4.57 6.91
C PHE A 93 11.63 4.27 8.42
N GLU A 94 12.24 3.17 8.88
CA GLU A 94 12.30 2.85 10.30
C GLU A 94 12.83 4.04 11.11
N GLY A 95 12.09 4.41 12.18
CA GLY A 95 12.40 5.55 13.03
C GLY A 95 11.87 6.90 12.54
N TRP A 96 11.24 6.98 11.36
CA TRP A 96 10.46 8.16 10.98
C TRP A 96 9.02 8.01 11.52
N ILE A 97 8.81 8.54 12.72
CA ILE A 97 7.59 8.37 13.52
C ILE A 97 6.32 8.74 12.76
N GLU A 98 6.38 9.80 11.95
CA GLU A 98 5.22 10.27 11.19
C GLU A 98 4.84 9.28 10.06
N TYR A 99 5.84 8.72 9.36
CA TYR A 99 5.58 7.68 8.37
C TYR A 99 5.08 6.39 9.02
N GLU A 100 5.70 5.98 10.12
CA GLU A 100 5.26 4.83 10.90
C GLU A 100 3.81 4.99 11.37
N SER A 101 3.41 6.21 11.76
CA SER A 101 2.01 6.53 12.11
C SER A 101 1.05 6.40 10.91
N MET A 102 1.53 6.55 9.69
CA MET A 102 0.72 6.32 8.47
C MET A 102 0.69 4.84 8.07
N VAL A 103 1.76 4.10 8.37
CA VAL A 103 1.87 2.66 8.06
C VAL A 103 1.06 1.80 9.04
N ALA A 104 1.08 2.13 10.31
CA ALA A 104 0.48 1.44 11.46
C ALA A 104 0.99 0.03 11.73
N LEU A 105 1.13 -0.80 10.69
CA LEU A 105 1.70 -2.16 10.75
C LEU A 105 2.88 -2.25 9.77
N ALA A 106 4.10 -2.36 10.31
CA ALA A 106 5.32 -2.34 9.52
C ALA A 106 6.05 -3.68 9.55
N TRP A 107 6.79 -3.93 8.47
CA TRP A 107 7.77 -5.01 8.48
C TRP A 107 8.95 -4.61 9.38
N ARG A 108 9.13 -5.30 10.50
CA ARG A 108 10.21 -5.09 11.48
C ARG A 108 10.74 -6.45 11.94
N ALA A 109 11.69 -6.45 12.86
CA ALA A 109 12.22 -7.67 13.45
C ALA A 109 11.10 -8.56 13.99
N GLY A 110 11.08 -9.83 13.59
CA GLY A 110 10.03 -10.78 13.95
C GLY A 110 8.87 -10.91 12.94
N THR A 111 8.76 -9.98 12.00
CA THR A 111 7.87 -10.13 10.84
C THR A 111 8.39 -11.19 9.88
N GLY A 112 7.51 -11.86 9.18
CA GLY A 112 7.84 -12.82 8.15
C GLY A 112 6.70 -13.05 7.19
N HIS A 113 6.88 -14.01 6.34
CA HIS A 113 5.86 -14.60 5.46
C HIS A 113 6.10 -16.09 5.33
N GLY A 114 5.08 -16.83 4.93
CA GLY A 114 5.22 -18.22 4.56
C GLY A 114 5.75 -18.37 3.13
N GLN A 115 5.55 -19.56 2.56
CA GLN A 115 5.81 -19.79 1.15
C GLN A 115 4.89 -18.92 0.30
N TYR A 116 5.34 -18.55 -0.90
CA TYR A 116 4.48 -17.96 -1.92
C TYR A 116 3.44 -19.00 -2.36
N HIS A 117 2.16 -18.72 -2.14
CA HIS A 117 1.08 -19.67 -2.38
C HIS A 117 -0.25 -18.97 -2.65
N GLU A 118 -1.23 -19.74 -3.08
CA GLU A 118 -2.60 -19.25 -3.17
C GLU A 118 -3.27 -19.28 -1.79
N PHE A 119 -3.90 -18.15 -1.43
CA PHE A 119 -4.70 -18.05 -0.22
C PHE A 119 -5.92 -17.18 -0.43
N LYS A 120 -6.91 -17.39 0.44
CA LYS A 120 -8.16 -16.63 0.44
C LYS A 120 -8.00 -15.34 1.24
N VAL A 121 -8.35 -14.22 0.63
CA VAL A 121 -8.53 -12.93 1.29
C VAL A 121 -10.00 -12.78 1.66
N THR A 122 -10.27 -12.65 2.95
CA THR A 122 -11.61 -12.51 3.50
C THR A 122 -11.89 -11.06 3.84
N ILE A 123 -12.94 -10.49 3.26
CA ILE A 123 -13.42 -9.15 3.60
C ILE A 123 -14.03 -9.19 5.00
N THR A 124 -13.53 -8.36 5.91
CA THR A 124 -13.97 -8.33 7.32
C THR A 124 -14.89 -7.15 7.63
N ASP A 125 -14.83 -6.09 6.84
CA ASP A 125 -15.76 -4.97 6.90
C ASP A 125 -16.49 -4.82 5.56
N HIS A 126 -17.78 -5.11 5.55
CA HIS A 126 -18.67 -4.99 4.37
C HIS A 126 -19.36 -3.63 4.27
N GLU A 127 -19.15 -2.72 5.24
CA GLU A 127 -19.77 -1.39 5.26
C GLU A 127 -18.81 -0.29 4.82
N HIS A 128 -17.50 -0.53 4.94
CA HIS A 128 -16.51 0.47 4.55
C HIS A 128 -16.52 0.71 3.03
N PRO A 129 -16.43 1.98 2.55
CA PRO A 129 -16.51 2.29 1.11
C PRO A 129 -15.55 1.50 0.22
N VAL A 130 -14.37 1.14 0.73
CA VAL A 130 -13.38 0.35 -0.04
C VAL A 130 -13.87 -1.07 -0.31
N THR A 131 -14.54 -1.69 0.64
CA THR A 131 -14.85 -3.13 0.64
C THR A 131 -16.33 -3.45 0.51
N ARG A 132 -17.21 -2.46 0.69
CA ARG A 132 -18.67 -2.65 0.55
C ARG A 132 -19.02 -3.27 -0.80
N GLY A 133 -19.82 -4.33 -0.78
CA GLY A 133 -20.26 -5.05 -1.97
C GLY A 133 -19.19 -5.93 -2.64
N LEU A 134 -17.95 -5.94 -2.14
CA LEU A 134 -16.94 -6.88 -2.62
C LEU A 134 -17.10 -8.24 -1.96
N ALA A 135 -16.86 -9.29 -2.75
CA ALA A 135 -16.77 -10.66 -2.27
C ALA A 135 -15.32 -10.96 -1.84
N ASP A 136 -15.17 -12.01 -1.01
CA ASP A 136 -13.88 -12.65 -0.77
C ASP A 136 -13.24 -13.08 -2.10
N PHE A 137 -11.92 -13.09 -2.17
CA PHE A 137 -11.19 -13.54 -3.36
C PHE A 137 -9.95 -14.34 -3.00
N SER A 138 -9.47 -15.18 -3.90
CA SER A 138 -8.18 -15.86 -3.76
C SER A 138 -7.12 -15.15 -4.58
N THR A 139 -5.90 -15.10 -4.06
CA THR A 139 -4.73 -14.54 -4.74
C THR A 139 -3.49 -15.36 -4.46
N TRP A 140 -2.51 -15.29 -5.36
CA TRP A 140 -1.15 -15.76 -5.12
C TRP A 140 -0.32 -14.57 -4.64
N ASP A 141 0.25 -14.68 -3.43
CA ASP A 141 1.07 -13.62 -2.84
C ASP A 141 1.98 -14.18 -1.73
N GLU A 142 2.84 -13.35 -1.16
CA GLU A 142 3.47 -13.58 0.13
C GLU A 142 2.54 -13.07 1.24
N LEU A 143 1.96 -14.00 1.99
CA LEU A 143 1.12 -13.64 3.13
C LEU A 143 2.02 -13.13 4.27
N TYR A 144 2.14 -11.82 4.40
CA TYR A 144 2.88 -11.20 5.51
C TYR A 144 2.18 -11.48 6.83
N HIS A 145 2.97 -11.87 7.83
CA HIS A 145 2.48 -12.16 9.16
C HIS A 145 3.35 -11.50 10.25
N ARG A 146 2.76 -11.27 11.42
CA ARG A 146 3.42 -10.63 12.55
C ARG A 146 3.98 -9.26 12.21
N LEU A 147 3.28 -8.49 11.40
CA LEU A 147 3.63 -7.09 11.19
C LEU A 147 3.62 -6.35 12.53
N ALA A 148 4.68 -5.58 12.77
CA ALA A 148 4.84 -4.87 14.05
C ALA A 148 3.96 -3.63 14.11
N PRO A 149 3.22 -3.40 15.21
CA PRO A 149 2.55 -2.12 15.47
C PRO A 149 3.57 -0.99 15.58
N VAL A 150 3.40 0.07 14.78
CA VAL A 150 4.31 1.22 14.74
C VAL A 150 3.56 2.54 14.72
N PRO A 151 4.16 3.63 15.25
CA PRO A 151 5.29 3.59 16.18
C PRO A 151 4.84 2.92 17.49
N PRO A 152 5.71 2.26 18.24
CA PRO A 152 5.28 1.59 19.48
C PRO A 152 4.59 2.56 20.46
N PRO A 153 3.47 2.17 21.12
CA PRO A 153 2.85 0.84 21.13
C PRO A 153 1.89 0.57 19.94
N GLY A 154 1.84 1.42 18.94
CA GLY A 154 0.95 1.39 17.78
C GLY A 154 0.00 2.57 17.72
N VAL A 155 -0.57 2.81 16.54
CA VAL A 155 -1.62 3.81 16.28
C VAL A 155 -2.93 3.10 15.94
N PRO A 156 -4.09 3.75 16.11
CA PRO A 156 -5.37 3.19 15.69
C PRO A 156 -5.42 2.97 14.18
N TYR A 157 -5.90 1.81 13.78
CA TYR A 157 -6.20 1.46 12.39
C TYR A 157 -7.45 0.57 12.32
N HIS A 158 -8.04 0.49 11.15
CA HIS A 158 -9.19 -0.35 10.86
C HIS A 158 -8.81 -1.44 9.87
N VAL A 159 -9.10 -2.70 10.18
CA VAL A 159 -8.83 -3.86 9.31
C VAL A 159 -10.02 -4.05 8.37
N LEU A 160 -9.77 -3.99 7.06
CA LEU A 160 -10.79 -4.17 6.02
C LEU A 160 -10.86 -5.60 5.49
N ALA A 161 -9.74 -6.30 5.51
CA ALA A 161 -9.63 -7.68 5.07
C ALA A 161 -8.49 -8.41 5.78
N THR A 162 -8.64 -9.73 5.93
CA THR A 162 -7.65 -10.63 6.52
C THR A 162 -7.41 -11.84 5.62
N ALA A 163 -6.30 -12.56 5.89
CA ALA A 163 -6.10 -13.90 5.35
C ALA A 163 -5.57 -14.84 6.44
N TYR A 164 -5.98 -16.11 6.37
CA TYR A 164 -5.49 -17.12 7.32
C TYR A 164 -4.08 -17.56 6.94
N SER A 165 -3.13 -17.31 7.82
CA SER A 165 -1.72 -17.66 7.66
C SER A 165 -1.51 -19.11 8.09
N ALA A 166 -1.67 -20.03 7.14
CA ALA A 166 -1.72 -21.48 7.40
C ALA A 166 -0.35 -22.03 7.85
N PRO A 167 -0.29 -22.82 8.95
CA PRO A 167 0.98 -23.37 9.44
C PRO A 167 1.69 -24.26 8.43
N GLU A 168 0.97 -24.99 7.60
CA GLU A 168 1.52 -25.88 6.56
C GLU A 168 2.27 -25.13 5.46
N THR A 169 2.04 -23.84 5.29
CA THR A 169 2.78 -22.96 4.37
C THR A 169 3.86 -22.12 5.08
N GLY A 170 4.14 -22.40 6.35
CA GLY A 170 5.07 -21.64 7.18
C GLY A 170 4.42 -20.45 7.90
N GLY A 171 3.11 -20.44 7.97
CA GLY A 171 2.34 -19.39 8.61
C GLY A 171 2.19 -19.51 10.13
N THR A 172 1.41 -18.59 10.70
CA THR A 172 1.25 -18.42 12.16
C THR A 172 0.07 -19.18 12.76
N GLY A 173 -0.84 -19.71 11.93
CA GLY A 173 -2.11 -20.26 12.39
C GLY A 173 -3.12 -19.19 12.81
N GLN A 174 -2.92 -17.93 12.40
CA GLN A 174 -3.78 -16.80 12.73
C GLN A 174 -4.29 -16.11 11.47
N HIS A 175 -5.35 -15.31 11.62
CA HIS A 175 -5.77 -14.37 10.59
C HIS A 175 -4.89 -13.11 10.68
N GLU A 176 -4.19 -12.82 9.59
CA GLU A 176 -3.31 -11.65 9.48
C GLU A 176 -4.00 -10.55 8.67
N PRO A 177 -3.83 -9.27 9.04
CA PRO A 177 -4.37 -8.16 8.26
C PRO A 177 -3.77 -8.08 6.85
N MET A 178 -4.64 -7.86 5.85
CA MET A 178 -4.23 -7.70 4.45
C MET A 178 -4.51 -6.31 3.91
N MET A 179 -5.45 -5.60 4.51
CA MET A 179 -5.82 -4.23 4.11
C MET A 179 -6.18 -3.41 5.33
N LEU A 180 -5.64 -2.20 5.43
CA LEU A 180 -5.93 -1.28 6.52
C LEU A 180 -6.44 0.05 5.98
N ALA A 181 -7.34 0.66 6.75
CA ALA A 181 -7.74 2.06 6.61
C ALA A 181 -7.44 2.80 7.91
N LEU A 182 -6.81 3.97 7.81
CA LEU A 182 -6.52 4.82 8.96
C LEU A 182 -6.45 6.30 8.56
N SER A 183 -6.23 7.16 9.54
CA SER A 183 -6.13 8.61 9.32
C SER A 183 -4.83 9.16 9.89
N TYR A 184 -4.29 10.18 9.22
CA TYR A 184 -3.17 10.96 9.70
C TYR A 184 -3.45 12.46 9.47
N GLY A 185 -3.68 13.21 10.56
CA GLY A 185 -4.24 14.56 10.44
C GLY A 185 -5.62 14.52 9.77
N ARG A 186 -5.80 15.25 8.66
CA ARG A 186 -7.00 15.17 7.83
C ARG A 186 -6.88 14.20 6.66
N GLY A 187 -5.69 13.67 6.43
CA GLY A 187 -5.43 12.68 5.38
C GLY A 187 -5.97 11.30 5.74
N ARG A 188 -6.35 10.54 4.72
CA ARG A 188 -6.78 9.15 4.82
C ARG A 188 -5.72 8.26 4.20
N ILE A 189 -5.45 7.16 4.87
CA ILE A 189 -4.41 6.22 4.45
C ILE A 189 -5.07 4.88 4.12
N PHE A 190 -4.81 4.36 2.94
CA PHE A 190 -5.10 2.99 2.57
C PHE A 190 -3.80 2.21 2.46
N HIS A 191 -3.62 1.22 3.33
CA HIS A 191 -2.45 0.34 3.31
C HIS A 191 -2.86 -1.01 2.71
N GLN A 192 -2.38 -1.28 1.49
CA GLN A 192 -2.54 -2.54 0.78
C GLN A 192 -1.31 -3.42 1.07
N ILE A 193 -1.46 -4.43 1.92
CA ILE A 193 -0.37 -5.31 2.35
C ILE A 193 -0.04 -6.36 1.27
N LEU A 194 -0.99 -6.69 0.40
CA LEU A 194 -0.77 -7.51 -0.78
C LEU A 194 0.00 -6.72 -1.85
N GLY A 195 0.64 -7.43 -2.81
CA GLY A 195 1.24 -6.76 -3.97
C GLY A 195 2.67 -7.18 -4.29
N HIS A 196 3.03 -8.41 -3.90
CA HIS A 196 4.37 -8.94 -4.12
C HIS A 196 4.71 -9.07 -5.61
N VAL A 197 5.87 -8.55 -5.99
CA VAL A 197 6.44 -8.69 -7.34
C VAL A 197 7.93 -8.96 -7.23
N TRP A 198 8.36 -10.21 -7.52
CA TRP A 198 9.77 -10.53 -7.58
C TRP A 198 10.42 -9.96 -8.84
N PRO A 199 11.70 -9.56 -8.77
CA PRO A 199 12.52 -9.40 -9.96
C PRO A 199 12.49 -10.70 -10.75
N GLY A 200 12.29 -10.62 -12.09
CA GLY A 200 12.12 -11.79 -12.93
C GLY A 200 13.28 -12.78 -12.84
N ASP A 201 13.11 -13.79 -11.99
CA ASP A 201 13.99 -14.96 -11.95
C ASP A 201 13.18 -16.16 -12.46
N PRO A 202 13.40 -16.57 -13.73
CA PRO A 202 12.65 -17.68 -14.32
C PRO A 202 12.94 -19.03 -13.65
N SER A 203 13.93 -19.10 -12.78
CA SER A 203 14.23 -20.31 -11.98
C SER A 203 13.43 -20.39 -10.70
N LYS A 204 12.84 -19.29 -10.28
CA LYS A 204 11.98 -19.18 -9.11
C LYS A 204 10.54 -19.21 -9.54
N ASP A 205 10.07 -20.38 -9.79
CA ASP A 205 8.66 -20.71 -9.90
C ASP A 205 7.70 -19.55 -10.27
N LYS A 206 6.41 -19.79 -10.31
CA LYS A 206 5.33 -18.84 -10.63
C LYS A 206 5.38 -17.51 -9.86
N GLY A 207 6.19 -17.42 -8.81
CA GLY A 207 6.40 -16.24 -7.99
C GLY A 207 7.06 -15.04 -8.67
N SER A 208 7.70 -15.21 -9.84
CA SER A 208 8.32 -14.12 -10.59
C SER A 208 7.33 -13.30 -11.42
N THR A 209 6.04 -13.55 -11.28
CA THR A 209 4.99 -12.94 -12.12
C THR A 209 4.29 -11.80 -11.39
N MET A 210 3.50 -11.03 -12.17
CA MET A 210 2.61 -9.98 -11.66
C MET A 210 1.30 -10.53 -11.08
N THR A 211 1.23 -11.81 -10.75
CA THR A 211 -0.01 -12.54 -10.42
C THR A 211 -0.82 -11.88 -9.31
N SER A 212 -0.18 -11.37 -8.28
CA SER A 212 -0.87 -10.63 -7.21
C SER A 212 -1.54 -9.36 -7.75
N LEU A 213 -0.79 -8.53 -8.49
CA LEU A 213 -1.29 -7.25 -9.02
C LEU A 213 -2.31 -7.44 -10.14
N GLU A 214 -2.22 -8.53 -10.90
CA GLU A 214 -3.16 -8.87 -11.98
C GLU A 214 -4.47 -9.47 -11.45
N ASN A 215 -4.53 -9.82 -10.17
CA ASN A 215 -5.73 -10.36 -9.55
C ASN A 215 -6.87 -9.33 -9.53
N PRO A 216 -8.07 -9.67 -10.04
CA PRO A 216 -9.18 -8.72 -10.07
C PRO A 216 -9.61 -8.20 -8.69
N GLY A 217 -9.55 -9.03 -7.64
CA GLY A 217 -9.85 -8.62 -6.26
C GLY A 217 -8.83 -7.62 -5.72
N PHE A 218 -7.54 -7.87 -5.99
CA PHE A 218 -6.48 -6.90 -5.69
C PHE A 218 -6.72 -5.56 -6.41
N GLN A 219 -6.98 -5.60 -7.73
CA GLN A 219 -7.20 -4.38 -8.51
C GLN A 219 -8.42 -3.59 -8.01
N ALA A 220 -9.52 -4.27 -7.74
CA ALA A 220 -10.73 -3.63 -7.23
C ALA A 220 -10.47 -2.93 -5.88
N THR A 221 -9.82 -3.61 -4.94
CA THR A 221 -9.53 -3.04 -3.61
C THR A 221 -8.51 -1.91 -3.69
N LEU A 222 -7.49 -2.01 -4.56
CA LEU A 222 -6.50 -0.94 -4.75
C LEU A 222 -7.13 0.32 -5.35
N LEU A 223 -7.95 0.18 -6.40
CA LEU A 223 -8.63 1.31 -7.05
C LEU A 223 -9.58 2.02 -6.08
N ARG A 224 -10.39 1.25 -5.35
CA ARG A 224 -11.33 1.80 -4.35
C ARG A 224 -10.59 2.41 -3.17
N GLY A 225 -9.51 1.78 -2.71
CA GLY A 225 -8.65 2.30 -1.64
C GLY A 225 -8.01 3.63 -2.01
N ALA A 226 -7.51 3.75 -3.24
CA ALA A 226 -6.94 4.99 -3.76
C ALA A 226 -8.00 6.11 -3.88
N GLU A 227 -9.18 5.80 -4.40
CA GLU A 227 -10.27 6.77 -4.51
C GLU A 227 -10.76 7.23 -3.13
N TRP A 228 -10.97 6.29 -2.20
CA TRP A 228 -11.36 6.61 -0.83
C TRP A 228 -10.30 7.43 -0.10
N ALA A 229 -9.02 7.08 -0.22
CA ALA A 229 -7.95 7.84 0.41
C ALA A 229 -7.95 9.29 -0.07
N ALA A 230 -8.13 9.52 -1.36
CA ALA A 230 -8.15 10.86 -1.94
C ALA A 230 -9.41 11.65 -1.57
N THR A 231 -10.59 11.01 -1.55
CA THR A 231 -11.88 11.73 -1.55
C THR A 231 -12.74 11.49 -0.31
N GLY A 232 -12.50 10.41 0.43
CA GLY A 232 -13.35 9.93 1.51
C GLY A 232 -14.54 9.08 1.06
N ALA A 233 -14.69 8.86 -0.25
CA ALA A 233 -15.79 8.10 -0.86
C ALA A 233 -15.29 7.22 -2.01
N VAL A 234 -16.12 6.30 -2.48
CA VAL A 234 -15.94 5.52 -3.70
C VAL A 234 -17.15 5.77 -4.58
N ALA A 235 -16.95 6.37 -5.76
CA ALA A 235 -18.04 6.71 -6.67
C ALA A 235 -18.47 5.49 -7.51
N GLY A 236 -19.78 5.37 -7.75
CA GLY A 236 -20.34 4.34 -8.63
C GLY A 236 -20.93 3.13 -7.90
N GLU A 237 -21.31 3.32 -6.64
CA GLU A 237 -22.14 2.37 -5.87
C GLU A 237 -23.60 2.78 -5.84
#